data_3c09e41ee82168e5c2b2050b51fb29f0
#
_entry.id   3c09e41ee82168e5c2b2050b51fb29f0
#
_cell.length_a   1.000
_cell.length_b   1.000
_cell.length_c   1.000
_cell.angle_alpha   90.00
_cell.angle_beta   90.00
_cell.angle_gamma   90.00
#
_symmetry.space_group_name_H-M   'P 1'
#
loop_
_entity.id
_entity.type
_entity.pdbx_description
1 polymer ?
#
loop_
_entity_poly.entity_id
_entity_poly.type
_entity_poly.pdbx_seq_one_letter_code
_entity_poly.pdbx_strand_id
1 'polypeptide(L)'
;MAEFVNPLGKIRGKFGNVITYGGPNGKNYCRGASISRKPSQEPQKRQSAAFGTITERKIWMRDAVQLGFPGGNGYPKGFRGFTSANVMDAVTVEKANPEKPFNSRKKAVKEFNGVINYEKLRVAAGSLVIPEVRAEVDMENRRIFFTHEKEEIESVDCFLDDKIYAVLLCKTKYICRVEELGLRGETIEKSVNFSEKIAGGGLVIYAF
;
A
#
# COMPACT_ATOMS: atom_id res chain seq x y z
N MET A 1 28.22 -10.74 -3.88
CA MET A 1 28.64 -10.29 -2.53
C MET A 1 29.78 -11.17 -2.11
N ALA A 2 30.86 -10.61 -1.59
CA ALA A 2 31.96 -11.41 -1.04
C ALA A 2 31.77 -11.59 0.46
N GLU A 3 31.97 -12.82 0.95
CA GLU A 3 31.95 -13.19 2.36
C GLU A 3 33.41 -13.33 2.83
N PHE A 4 33.67 -12.88 4.04
CA PHE A 4 34.96 -13.09 4.65
C PHE A 4 34.86 -13.37 6.17
N VAL A 5 35.75 -14.17 6.66
CA VAL A 5 35.87 -14.47 8.10
C VAL A 5 36.92 -13.55 8.68
N ASN A 6 36.54 -12.77 9.71
CA ASN A 6 37.48 -11.93 10.43
C ASN A 6 37.69 -12.49 11.83
N PRO A 7 38.93 -12.88 12.22
CA PRO A 7 39.21 -13.40 13.53
C PRO A 7 39.02 -12.38 14.66
N LEU A 8 38.97 -11.08 14.35
CA LEU A 8 38.76 -9.99 15.32
C LEU A 8 37.26 -9.63 15.54
N GLY A 9 36.31 -10.42 14.97
CA GLY A 9 34.89 -10.23 15.16
C GLY A 9 34.21 -9.43 14.06
N LYS A 10 33.09 -8.77 14.38
CA LYS A 10 32.28 -8.04 13.40
C LYS A 10 32.91 -6.69 13.06
N ILE A 11 33.22 -6.50 11.78
CA ILE A 11 33.66 -5.21 11.25
C ILE A 11 32.50 -4.52 10.56
N ARG A 12 32.30 -3.23 10.88
CA ARG A 12 31.34 -2.37 10.22
C ARG A 12 31.96 -1.04 9.87
N GLY A 13 31.76 -0.59 8.66
CA GLY A 13 32.24 0.72 8.25
C GLY A 13 32.62 0.79 6.78
N LYS A 14 33.09 1.97 6.39
CA LYS A 14 33.64 2.22 5.05
C LYS A 14 35.19 2.31 5.15
N PHE A 15 35.87 1.49 4.36
CA PHE A 15 37.32 1.49 4.22
C PHE A 15 37.65 1.75 2.75
N GLY A 16 38.04 2.96 2.42
CA GLY A 16 38.32 3.33 1.04
C GLY A 16 37.11 3.10 0.15
N ASN A 17 37.21 2.25 -0.85
CA ASN A 17 36.16 1.88 -1.79
C ASN A 17 35.35 0.65 -1.37
N VAL A 18 35.50 0.16 -0.13
CA VAL A 18 34.79 -1.01 0.36
C VAL A 18 33.95 -0.63 1.58
N ILE A 19 32.70 -1.10 1.59
CA ILE A 19 31.80 -1.02 2.75
C ILE A 19 31.65 -2.41 3.32
N THR A 20 31.96 -2.56 4.62
CA THR A 20 31.80 -3.80 5.36
C THR A 20 30.57 -3.74 6.28
N TYR A 21 29.85 -4.84 6.41
CA TYR A 21 28.68 -4.96 7.28
C TYR A 21 28.51 -6.39 7.79
N GLY A 22 28.01 -6.52 9.01
CA GLY A 22 27.66 -7.80 9.59
C GLY A 22 26.33 -8.31 9.06
N GLY A 23 26.28 -9.57 8.67
CA GLY A 23 25.09 -10.28 8.27
C GLY A 23 24.53 -11.21 9.35
N PRO A 24 23.49 -12.00 9.03
CA PRO A 24 22.99 -13.06 9.89
C PRO A 24 24.07 -14.10 10.16
N ASN A 25 23.96 -14.82 11.27
CA ASN A 25 24.89 -15.88 11.67
C ASN A 25 26.35 -15.44 11.90
N GLY A 26 26.57 -14.17 12.25
CA GLY A 26 27.93 -13.69 12.57
C GLY A 26 28.84 -13.47 11.36
N LYS A 27 28.38 -13.72 10.16
CA LYS A 27 29.18 -13.55 8.92
C LYS A 27 29.41 -12.08 8.59
N ASN A 28 30.56 -11.79 8.04
CA ASN A 28 30.94 -10.47 7.55
C ASN A 28 30.82 -10.44 6.03
N TYR A 29 30.23 -9.37 5.52
CA TYR A 29 30.08 -9.13 4.09
C TYR A 29 30.74 -7.83 3.70
N CYS A 30 31.21 -7.76 2.47
CA CYS A 30 31.74 -6.54 1.89
C CYS A 30 31.10 -6.27 0.52
N ARG A 31 30.99 -5.00 0.20
CA ARG A 31 30.59 -4.51 -1.14
C ARG A 31 31.42 -3.31 -1.53
N GLY A 32 31.63 -3.11 -2.81
CA GLY A 32 32.21 -1.87 -3.31
C GLY A 32 31.37 -0.66 -2.89
N ALA A 33 32.03 0.40 -2.43
CA ALA A 33 31.38 1.68 -2.24
C ALA A 33 30.99 2.26 -3.61
N SER A 34 29.76 2.69 -3.78
CA SER A 34 29.40 3.40 -5.00
C SER A 34 30.11 4.76 -5.04
N ILE A 35 30.94 4.95 -6.05
CA ILE A 35 31.59 6.21 -6.32
C ILE A 35 30.52 7.15 -6.88
N SER A 36 30.23 8.23 -6.18
CA SER A 36 29.25 9.27 -6.48
C SER A 36 28.05 8.87 -7.38
N ARG A 37 26.85 8.93 -6.83
CA ARG A 37 25.65 8.78 -7.67
C ARG A 37 25.52 10.02 -8.56
N LYS A 38 25.36 9.81 -9.86
CA LYS A 38 24.92 10.89 -10.76
C LYS A 38 23.62 11.51 -10.20
N PRO A 39 23.42 12.82 -10.30
CA PRO A 39 22.16 13.45 -9.90
C PRO A 39 20.99 12.76 -10.61
N SER A 40 19.90 12.51 -9.85
CA SER A 40 18.72 11.86 -10.39
C SER A 40 18.15 12.68 -11.54
N GLN A 41 17.88 12.03 -12.67
CA GLN A 41 17.18 12.65 -13.78
C GLN A 41 15.68 12.85 -13.45
N GLU A 42 15.00 13.73 -14.17
CA GLU A 42 13.58 14.04 -13.96
C GLU A 42 12.67 12.79 -13.91
N PRO A 43 12.77 11.81 -14.83
CA PRO A 43 11.96 10.58 -14.74
C PRO A 43 12.16 9.81 -13.45
N GLN A 44 13.39 9.72 -12.96
CA GLN A 44 13.71 9.06 -11.70
C GLN A 44 13.13 9.80 -10.48
N LYS A 45 13.15 11.15 -10.52
CA LYS A 45 12.55 11.97 -9.47
C LYS A 45 11.03 11.80 -9.43
N ARG A 46 10.37 11.77 -10.61
CA ARG A 46 8.93 11.48 -10.72
C ARG A 46 8.58 10.11 -10.17
N GLN A 47 9.29 9.08 -10.57
CA GLN A 47 9.07 7.72 -10.06
C GLN A 47 9.30 7.63 -8.55
N SER A 48 10.33 8.31 -8.03
CA SER A 48 10.59 8.36 -6.59
C SER A 48 9.48 9.07 -5.83
N ALA A 49 8.87 10.10 -6.40
CA ALA A 49 7.73 10.80 -5.80
C ALA A 49 6.50 9.87 -5.76
N ALA A 50 6.17 9.19 -6.87
CA ALA A 50 5.07 8.23 -6.92
C ALA A 50 5.24 7.10 -5.90
N PHE A 51 6.42 6.49 -5.87
CA PHE A 51 6.75 5.44 -4.92
C PHE A 51 6.67 5.91 -3.47
N GLY A 52 7.16 7.12 -3.18
CA GLY A 52 7.08 7.74 -1.85
C GLY A 52 5.65 7.91 -1.39
N THR A 53 4.76 8.40 -2.26
CA THR A 53 3.35 8.65 -1.97
C THR A 53 2.60 7.37 -1.62
N ILE A 54 2.74 6.31 -2.43
CA ILE A 54 2.12 5.01 -2.13
C ILE A 54 2.72 4.36 -0.89
N THR A 55 4.04 4.49 -0.69
CA THR A 55 4.71 3.91 0.49
C THR A 55 4.27 4.58 1.78
N GLU A 56 4.01 5.86 1.77
CA GLU A 56 3.45 6.57 2.92
C GLU A 56 2.03 6.09 3.24
N ARG A 57 1.19 5.95 2.22
CA ARG A 57 -0.21 5.53 2.40
C ARG A 57 -0.35 4.09 2.88
N LYS A 58 0.46 3.16 2.36
CA LYS A 58 0.36 1.73 2.69
C LYS A 58 0.49 1.40 4.17
N ILE A 59 1.20 2.23 4.94
CA ILE A 59 1.41 2.01 6.38
C ILE A 59 0.07 2.08 7.11
N TRP A 60 -0.81 3.00 6.69
CA TRP A 60 -2.12 3.21 7.28
C TRP A 60 -3.17 2.20 6.80
N MET A 61 -2.89 1.53 5.69
CA MET A 61 -3.73 0.49 5.10
C MET A 61 -3.23 -0.93 5.40
N ARG A 62 -2.47 -1.09 6.48
CA ARG A 62 -1.77 -2.36 6.77
C ARG A 62 -2.68 -3.58 6.72
N ASP A 63 -3.81 -3.52 7.40
CA ASP A 63 -4.73 -4.66 7.52
C ASP A 63 -5.39 -4.98 6.18
N ALA A 64 -5.86 -3.95 5.46
CA ALA A 64 -6.40 -4.11 4.11
C ALA A 64 -5.36 -4.71 3.14
N VAL A 65 -4.11 -4.21 3.20
CA VAL A 65 -3.03 -4.69 2.33
C VAL A 65 -2.61 -6.13 2.64
N GLN A 66 -2.63 -6.53 3.91
CA GLN A 66 -2.31 -7.91 4.29
C GLN A 66 -3.36 -8.91 3.81
N LEU A 67 -4.63 -8.54 3.86
CA LEU A 67 -5.75 -9.36 3.38
C LEU A 67 -5.83 -9.34 1.85
N GLY A 68 -5.80 -8.17 1.24
CA GLY A 68 -6.01 -8.00 -0.19
C GLY A 68 -4.83 -8.43 -1.07
N PHE A 69 -3.64 -8.65 -0.51
CA PHE A 69 -2.45 -9.10 -1.26
C PHE A 69 -1.85 -10.36 -0.63
N PRO A 70 -2.50 -11.51 -0.77
CA PRO A 70 -2.01 -12.78 -0.21
C PRO A 70 -0.73 -13.28 -0.91
N GLY A 71 -0.44 -12.78 -2.11
CA GLY A 71 0.62 -13.23 -3.00
C GLY A 71 0.09 -14.15 -4.10
N GLY A 72 0.79 -14.21 -5.21
CA GLY A 72 0.36 -14.93 -6.41
C GLY A 72 -0.11 -14.00 -7.53
N ASN A 73 -0.46 -14.55 -8.69
CA ASN A 73 -0.99 -13.84 -9.88
C ASN A 73 -0.19 -12.60 -10.30
N GLY A 74 1.14 -12.71 -10.26
CA GLY A 74 2.03 -11.64 -10.67
C GLY A 74 2.29 -10.56 -9.61
N TYR A 75 1.62 -10.60 -8.47
CA TYR A 75 1.85 -9.66 -7.39
C TYR A 75 2.51 -10.31 -6.17
N PRO A 76 3.58 -9.70 -5.63
CA PRO A 76 4.17 -10.14 -4.38
C PRO A 76 3.22 -9.95 -3.19
N LYS A 77 3.43 -10.75 -2.14
CA LYS A 77 2.63 -10.67 -0.91
C LYS A 77 2.74 -9.30 -0.22
N GLY A 78 1.62 -8.84 0.31
CA GLY A 78 1.50 -7.69 1.21
C GLY A 78 1.96 -6.37 0.59
N PHE A 79 2.74 -5.60 1.34
CA PHE A 79 3.15 -4.24 0.93
C PHE A 79 3.89 -4.13 -0.40
N ARG A 80 4.60 -5.18 -0.81
CA ARG A 80 5.28 -5.19 -2.12
C ARG A 80 4.27 -5.29 -3.24
N GLY A 81 3.27 -6.17 -3.09
CA GLY A 81 2.17 -6.33 -4.04
C GLY A 81 1.36 -5.05 -4.19
N PHE A 82 0.92 -4.48 -3.07
CA PHE A 82 0.20 -3.21 -3.06
C PHE A 82 0.97 -2.08 -3.75
N THR A 83 2.26 -1.94 -3.44
CA THR A 83 3.09 -0.92 -4.07
C THR A 83 3.23 -1.16 -5.57
N SER A 84 3.49 -2.41 -5.99
CA SER A 84 3.63 -2.78 -7.40
C SER A 84 2.36 -2.51 -8.20
N ALA A 85 1.19 -2.83 -7.63
CA ALA A 85 -0.10 -2.65 -8.29
C ALA A 85 -0.52 -1.18 -8.47
N ASN A 86 0.00 -0.28 -7.61
CA ASN A 86 -0.55 1.07 -7.50
C ASN A 86 0.40 2.20 -7.92
N VAL A 87 1.72 1.97 -7.93
CA VAL A 87 2.70 3.05 -8.20
C VAL A 87 2.49 3.70 -9.56
N MET A 88 2.18 2.91 -10.58
CA MET A 88 2.05 3.42 -11.96
C MET A 88 0.61 3.84 -12.28
N ASP A 89 -0.38 3.11 -11.77
CA ASP A 89 -1.77 3.26 -12.18
C ASP A 89 -2.54 4.25 -11.30
N ALA A 90 -2.29 4.22 -9.99
CA ALA A 90 -3.05 4.99 -9.01
C ALA A 90 -2.37 6.29 -8.56
N VAL A 91 -1.16 6.61 -9.01
CA VAL A 91 -0.46 7.84 -8.62
C VAL A 91 -0.15 8.72 -9.81
N THR A 92 -0.70 9.93 -9.77
CA THR A 92 -0.33 11.01 -10.70
C THR A 92 0.76 11.86 -10.05
N VAL A 93 1.79 12.24 -10.82
CA VAL A 93 2.91 13.03 -10.32
C VAL A 93 2.88 14.43 -10.94
N GLU A 94 2.79 15.42 -10.09
CA GLU A 94 2.74 16.83 -10.45
C GLU A 94 4.02 17.56 -9.99
N LYS A 95 4.37 18.67 -10.64
CA LYS A 95 5.42 19.56 -10.12
C LYS A 95 4.96 20.19 -8.81
N ALA A 96 5.81 20.16 -7.81
CA ALA A 96 5.53 20.80 -6.53
C ALA A 96 5.39 22.31 -6.72
N ASN A 97 4.34 22.91 -6.13
CA ASN A 97 4.20 24.35 -6.15
C ASN A 97 5.26 24.98 -5.23
N PRO A 98 6.17 25.83 -5.74
CA PRO A 98 7.21 26.46 -4.91
C PRO A 98 6.66 27.41 -3.83
N GLU A 99 5.44 27.95 -4.02
CA GLU A 99 4.78 28.85 -3.06
C GLU A 99 4.18 28.15 -1.83
N LYS A 100 4.05 26.83 -1.87
CA LYS A 100 3.61 26.01 -0.73
C LYS A 100 4.75 25.09 -0.31
N PRO A 101 5.75 25.60 0.43
CA PRO A 101 6.83 24.74 0.88
C PRO A 101 6.26 23.66 1.79
N PHE A 102 6.53 22.42 1.44
CA PHE A 102 6.18 21.30 2.27
C PHE A 102 6.98 21.38 3.57
N ASN A 103 6.29 21.46 4.70
CA ASN A 103 6.87 21.54 6.05
C ASN A 103 7.54 20.20 6.39
N SER A 104 8.64 19.86 5.73
CA SER A 104 9.44 18.71 6.07
C SER A 104 10.70 19.19 6.79
N ARG A 105 11.02 18.53 7.91
CA ARG A 105 12.29 18.70 8.61
C ARG A 105 13.52 18.34 7.76
N LYS A 106 13.31 17.85 6.54
CA LYS A 106 14.35 17.55 5.55
C LYS A 106 14.51 18.73 4.60
N LYS A 107 15.69 19.30 4.58
CA LYS A 107 16.10 20.49 3.82
C LYS A 107 16.00 20.41 2.28
N ALA A 108 15.53 19.32 1.71
CA ALA A 108 15.37 19.18 0.26
C ALA A 108 13.92 19.47 -0.13
N VAL A 109 13.68 20.53 -0.85
CA VAL A 109 12.41 20.83 -1.50
C VAL A 109 12.14 19.68 -2.50
N LYS A 110 11.02 18.98 -2.35
CA LYS A 110 10.61 17.98 -3.33
C LYS A 110 10.16 18.70 -4.58
N GLU A 111 10.80 18.42 -5.72
CA GLU A 111 10.42 18.99 -7.00
C GLU A 111 9.10 18.43 -7.54
N PHE A 112 8.71 17.25 -7.08
CA PHE A 112 7.52 16.53 -7.51
C PHE A 112 6.73 16.00 -6.33
N ASN A 113 5.41 16.10 -6.41
CA ASN A 113 4.46 15.52 -5.47
C ASN A 113 3.61 14.48 -6.18
N GLY A 114 3.34 13.36 -5.51
CA GLY A 114 2.37 12.39 -5.99
C GLY A 114 0.99 12.65 -5.40
N VAL A 115 -0.02 12.49 -6.23
CA VAL A 115 -1.44 12.54 -5.84
C VAL A 115 -2.06 11.18 -6.12
N ILE A 116 -2.78 10.62 -5.13
CA ILE A 116 -3.44 9.33 -5.28
C ILE A 116 -4.80 9.51 -5.93
N ASN A 117 -5.02 8.79 -7.02
CA ASN A 117 -6.34 8.58 -7.58
C ASN A 117 -6.98 7.37 -6.90
N TYR A 118 -7.96 7.63 -6.03
CA TYR A 118 -8.63 6.61 -5.25
C TYR A 118 -9.54 5.70 -6.09
N GLU A 119 -10.03 6.14 -7.24
CA GLU A 119 -10.83 5.33 -8.16
C GLU A 119 -9.99 4.22 -8.81
N LYS A 120 -8.68 4.49 -9.02
CA LYS A 120 -7.75 3.53 -9.60
C LYS A 120 -6.96 2.76 -8.55
N LEU A 121 -7.11 3.10 -7.27
CA LEU A 121 -6.38 2.46 -6.19
C LEU A 121 -6.88 1.03 -6.00
N ARG A 122 -6.01 0.06 -6.19
CA ARG A 122 -6.29 -1.35 -5.96
C ARG A 122 -5.98 -1.69 -4.51
N VAL A 123 -6.98 -2.13 -3.76
CA VAL A 123 -6.83 -2.57 -2.37
C VAL A 123 -6.61 -4.08 -2.25
N ALA A 124 -6.97 -4.81 -3.29
CA ALA A 124 -6.75 -6.24 -3.41
C ALA A 124 -6.29 -6.63 -4.81
N ALA A 125 -5.59 -7.74 -4.92
CA ALA A 125 -5.22 -8.38 -6.18
C ALA A 125 -5.07 -9.89 -5.97
N GLY A 126 -5.83 -10.63 -6.74
CA GLY A 126 -5.89 -12.09 -6.71
C GLY A 126 -6.49 -12.65 -8.00
N SER A 127 -6.71 -13.96 -8.03
CA SER A 127 -7.42 -14.66 -9.11
C SER A 127 -8.92 -14.71 -8.92
N LEU A 128 -9.39 -14.48 -7.70
CA LEU A 128 -10.80 -14.62 -7.39
C LEU A 128 -11.63 -13.53 -8.09
N VAL A 129 -12.81 -13.92 -8.52
CA VAL A 129 -13.81 -12.99 -9.06
C VAL A 129 -14.23 -12.02 -7.95
N ILE A 130 -14.36 -10.74 -8.29
CA ILE A 130 -14.79 -9.71 -7.32
C ILE A 130 -16.26 -9.92 -6.99
N PRO A 131 -16.64 -10.03 -5.69
CA PRO A 131 -18.04 -10.19 -5.30
C PRO A 131 -18.85 -8.91 -5.61
N GLU A 132 -20.11 -9.09 -6.00
CA GLU A 132 -21.00 -7.95 -6.20
C GLU A 132 -21.54 -7.47 -4.86
N VAL A 133 -21.01 -6.37 -4.36
CA VAL A 133 -21.44 -5.74 -3.11
C VAL A 133 -21.93 -4.33 -3.39
N ARG A 134 -23.13 -4.04 -2.93
CA ARG A 134 -23.69 -2.68 -2.98
C ARG A 134 -23.49 -1.99 -1.64
N ALA A 135 -23.19 -0.71 -1.66
CA ALA A 135 -22.98 0.08 -0.46
C ALA A 135 -23.78 1.38 -0.53
N GLU A 136 -24.67 1.59 0.42
CA GLU A 136 -25.42 2.82 0.58
C GLU A 136 -24.91 3.59 1.80
N VAL A 137 -24.59 4.86 1.62
CA VAL A 137 -23.99 5.70 2.65
C VAL A 137 -25.00 6.68 3.22
N ASP A 138 -25.34 6.51 4.49
CA ASP A 138 -26.10 7.46 5.29
C ASP A 138 -25.14 8.39 6.04
N MET A 139 -24.95 9.58 5.51
CA MET A 139 -24.04 10.58 6.08
C MET A 139 -24.60 11.20 7.37
N GLU A 140 -25.93 11.28 7.53
CA GLU A 140 -26.56 11.88 8.69
C GLU A 140 -26.39 10.99 9.92
N ASN A 141 -26.68 9.70 9.77
CA ASN A 141 -26.54 8.71 10.84
C ASN A 141 -25.14 8.10 10.89
N ARG A 142 -24.24 8.45 9.97
CA ARG A 142 -22.87 7.93 9.86
C ARG A 142 -22.82 6.41 9.79
N ARG A 143 -23.67 5.85 8.93
CA ARG A 143 -23.81 4.42 8.67
C ARG A 143 -23.60 4.11 7.20
N ILE A 144 -23.09 2.91 6.94
CA ILE A 144 -23.01 2.34 5.60
C ILE A 144 -23.76 1.03 5.65
N PHE A 145 -24.70 0.87 4.74
CA PHE A 145 -25.44 -0.38 4.56
C PHE A 145 -24.81 -1.13 3.40
N PHE A 146 -24.31 -2.33 3.70
CA PHE A 146 -23.76 -3.24 2.70
C PHE A 146 -24.82 -4.32 2.39
N THR A 147 -25.06 -4.55 1.11
CA THR A 147 -25.92 -5.63 0.64
C THR A 147 -25.18 -6.47 -0.37
N HIS A 148 -25.26 -7.79 -0.23
CA HIS A 148 -24.73 -8.76 -1.16
C HIS A 148 -25.77 -9.89 -1.31
N GLU A 149 -26.07 -10.25 -2.54
CA GLU A 149 -26.91 -11.39 -2.84
C GLU A 149 -26.04 -12.65 -2.90
N LYS A 150 -26.49 -13.73 -2.24
CA LYS A 150 -25.75 -14.99 -2.23
C LYS A 150 -25.42 -15.46 -3.65
N GLU A 151 -24.22 -15.89 -3.85
CA GLU A 151 -23.80 -16.57 -5.06
C GLU A 151 -24.12 -18.08 -4.92
N GLU A 152 -24.63 -18.70 -5.98
CA GLU A 152 -25.05 -20.11 -5.93
C GLU A 152 -24.10 -21.03 -6.71
N ILE A 153 -23.22 -20.46 -7.53
CA ILE A 153 -22.37 -21.19 -8.45
C ILE A 153 -20.91 -21.09 -7.99
N GLU A 154 -20.32 -22.23 -7.67
CA GLU A 154 -18.88 -22.32 -7.45
C GLU A 154 -18.14 -22.47 -8.79
N SER A 155 -16.98 -21.83 -8.86
CA SER A 155 -16.05 -21.95 -9.97
C SER A 155 -14.61 -22.02 -9.46
N VAL A 156 -13.65 -22.18 -10.37
CA VAL A 156 -12.22 -22.20 -10.04
C VAL A 156 -11.76 -20.88 -9.34
N ASP A 157 -12.46 -19.78 -9.62
CA ASP A 157 -12.14 -18.45 -9.15
C ASP A 157 -13.24 -17.87 -8.23
N CYS A 158 -14.18 -18.68 -7.75
CA CYS A 158 -15.30 -18.28 -6.91
C CYS A 158 -15.71 -19.42 -5.98
N PHE A 159 -15.42 -19.29 -4.69
CA PHE A 159 -15.81 -20.27 -3.67
C PHE A 159 -16.84 -19.65 -2.73
N LEU A 160 -17.87 -20.44 -2.36
CA LEU A 160 -18.97 -19.95 -1.50
C LEU A 160 -18.55 -19.66 -0.06
N ASP A 161 -17.45 -20.24 0.39
CA ASP A 161 -16.82 -20.02 1.69
C ASP A 161 -15.81 -18.85 1.71
N ASP A 162 -15.60 -18.17 0.58
CA ASP A 162 -14.78 -16.98 0.51
C ASP A 162 -15.40 -15.86 1.35
N LYS A 163 -14.53 -15.18 2.12
CA LYS A 163 -14.93 -14.05 2.94
C LYS A 163 -14.91 -12.75 2.16
N ILE A 164 -15.98 -12.00 2.30
CA ILE A 164 -16.10 -10.66 1.71
C ILE A 164 -15.69 -9.62 2.74
N TYR A 165 -14.81 -8.72 2.33
CA TYR A 165 -14.32 -7.61 3.14
C TYR A 165 -14.69 -6.27 2.55
N ALA A 166 -15.02 -5.31 3.42
CA ALA A 166 -15.12 -3.89 3.07
C ALA A 166 -13.97 -3.11 3.69
N VAL A 167 -13.42 -2.17 2.91
CA VAL A 167 -12.38 -1.24 3.35
C VAL A 167 -12.95 0.17 3.33
N LEU A 168 -12.97 0.80 4.49
CA LEU A 168 -13.37 2.19 4.68
C LEU A 168 -12.12 3.04 4.78
N LEU A 169 -11.88 3.89 3.79
CA LEU A 169 -10.70 4.73 3.70
C LEU A 169 -11.05 6.21 3.71
N CYS A 170 -10.31 7.01 4.50
CA CYS A 170 -10.41 8.45 4.47
C CYS A 170 -9.37 9.04 3.50
N LYS A 171 -9.78 9.90 2.55
CA LYS A 171 -8.88 10.53 1.56
C LYS A 171 -7.85 11.45 2.21
N THR A 172 -8.28 12.27 3.16
CA THR A 172 -7.45 13.34 3.75
C THR A 172 -6.75 12.94 5.04
N LYS A 173 -7.33 11.99 5.78
CA LYS A 173 -6.78 11.49 7.04
C LYS A 173 -6.21 10.10 6.86
N TYR A 174 -5.22 9.77 7.66
CA TYR A 174 -4.57 8.45 7.65
C TYR A 174 -5.40 7.44 8.45
N ILE A 175 -6.65 7.23 8.05
CA ILE A 175 -7.58 6.31 8.70
C ILE A 175 -8.04 5.29 7.66
N CYS A 176 -7.85 4.02 7.99
CA CYS A 176 -8.35 2.88 7.24
C CYS A 176 -8.96 1.89 8.22
N ARG A 177 -10.13 1.37 7.91
CA ARG A 177 -10.82 0.34 8.68
C ARG A 177 -11.22 -0.77 7.74
N VAL A 178 -11.03 -2.01 8.15
CA VAL A 178 -11.45 -3.20 7.43
C VAL A 178 -12.55 -3.87 8.22
N GLU A 179 -13.62 -4.23 7.53
CA GLU A 179 -14.76 -4.95 8.09
C GLU A 179 -14.98 -6.22 7.29
N GLU A 180 -15.09 -7.35 7.98
CA GLU A 180 -15.57 -8.59 7.39
C GLU A 180 -17.08 -8.49 7.24
N LEU A 181 -17.61 -8.61 6.04
CA LEU A 181 -19.05 -8.51 5.77
C LEU A 181 -19.76 -9.84 6.01
N GLY A 182 -19.23 -10.93 5.49
CA GLY A 182 -19.78 -12.28 5.59
C GLY A 182 -19.15 -13.21 4.56
N LEU A 183 -19.82 -14.31 4.24
CA LEU A 183 -19.40 -15.27 3.24
C LEU A 183 -20.10 -15.01 1.89
N ARG A 184 -19.45 -15.35 0.80
CA ARG A 184 -19.96 -15.17 -0.57
C ARG A 184 -21.24 -15.97 -0.83
N GLY A 185 -21.35 -17.17 -0.26
CA GLY A 185 -22.55 -18.03 -0.34
C GLY A 185 -23.71 -17.60 0.53
N GLU A 186 -23.62 -16.47 1.25
CA GLU A 186 -24.67 -15.97 2.13
C GLU A 186 -25.22 -14.64 1.65
N THR A 187 -26.53 -14.40 1.83
CA THR A 187 -27.10 -13.07 1.64
C THR A 187 -26.68 -12.19 2.82
N ILE A 188 -26.04 -11.07 2.50
CA ILE A 188 -25.48 -10.15 3.50
C ILE A 188 -26.28 -8.86 3.51
N GLU A 189 -26.79 -8.50 4.68
CA GLU A 189 -27.34 -7.18 5.00
C GLU A 189 -26.65 -6.68 6.27
N LYS A 190 -25.59 -5.88 6.10
CA LYS A 190 -24.79 -5.43 7.23
C LYS A 190 -24.66 -3.93 7.28
N SER A 191 -24.91 -3.35 8.46
CA SER A 191 -24.67 -1.94 8.69
C SER A 191 -23.38 -1.72 9.48
N VAL A 192 -22.55 -0.77 9.04
CA VAL A 192 -21.29 -0.42 9.67
C VAL A 192 -21.27 1.06 9.99
N ASN A 193 -21.02 1.39 11.26
CA ASN A 193 -20.90 2.78 11.68
C ASN A 193 -19.49 3.32 11.36
N PHE A 194 -19.38 4.56 10.94
CA PHE A 194 -18.10 5.22 10.76
C PHE A 194 -17.97 6.51 11.56
N SER A 195 -16.75 6.89 11.89
CA SER A 195 -16.50 8.05 12.73
C SER A 195 -16.66 9.36 11.95
N GLU A 196 -17.00 10.43 12.66
CA GLU A 196 -17.04 11.79 12.11
C GLU A 196 -15.72 12.21 11.45
N LYS A 197 -14.61 11.69 11.95
CA LYS A 197 -13.28 11.93 11.36
C LYS A 197 -13.17 11.41 9.93
N ILE A 198 -13.84 10.30 9.61
CA ILE A 198 -13.88 9.72 8.28
C ILE A 198 -14.84 10.52 7.39
N ALA A 199 -16.02 10.86 7.91
CA ALA A 199 -17.02 11.66 7.19
C ALA A 199 -16.45 12.99 6.68
N GLY A 200 -15.82 13.77 7.57
CA GLY A 200 -15.24 15.08 7.24
C GLY A 200 -13.99 15.04 6.36
N GLY A 201 -13.43 13.88 6.11
CA GLY A 201 -12.19 13.72 5.33
C GLY A 201 -12.35 13.14 3.93
N GLY A 202 -13.58 12.89 3.49
CA GLY A 202 -13.87 12.20 2.23
C GLY A 202 -13.72 10.68 2.37
N LEU A 203 -14.88 10.01 2.47
CA LEU A 203 -14.97 8.55 2.56
C LEU A 203 -14.78 7.91 1.18
N VAL A 204 -14.02 6.84 1.14
CA VAL A 204 -13.95 5.90 0.00
C VAL A 204 -14.18 4.50 0.52
N ILE A 205 -14.96 3.73 -0.21
CA ILE A 205 -15.33 2.37 0.14
C ILE A 205 -14.85 1.44 -0.97
N TYR A 206 -14.21 0.35 -0.59
CA TYR A 206 -13.87 -0.76 -1.48
C TYR A 206 -14.43 -2.04 -0.89
N ALA A 207 -14.84 -2.97 -1.74
CA ALA A 207 -15.19 -4.33 -1.35
C ALA A 207 -14.38 -5.34 -2.18
N PHE A 208 -13.96 -6.45 -1.57
CA PHE A 208 -13.23 -7.52 -2.23
C PHE A 208 -13.40 -8.84 -1.50
#